data_4f80ab2653a033bb45fc63d258bb9bef
#
_entry.id   4f80ab2653a033bb45fc63d258bb9bef
#
_cell.length_a   1.000
_cell.length_b   1.000
_cell.length_c   1.000
_cell.angle_alpha   90.00
_cell.angle_beta   90.00
_cell.angle_gamma   90.00
#
_symmetry.space_group_name_H-M   'P 1'
#
loop_
_entity.id
_entity.type
_entity.pdbx_description
1 polymer ?
#
loop_
_entity_poly.entity_id
_entity_poly.type
_entity_poly.pdbx_seq_one_letter_code
_entity_poly.pdbx_strand_id
1 'polypeptide(L)'
;VGKHEGGYTPFCFDITDALQKGSNKLTVRVWDPTNNGPQPVGKQANRPQGIWYTAVSGIWQTVWLEPVNENHIASMKITPDIDLNRLRIEARTGEGEWKKGCRLEAEVYDNGKLVASGAAIRGEAIDITIPGEVKLWSPDTPFLYTLKVRLKQNSTETDAVDSYAAMRKF
;
A
#
# COMPACT_ATOMS: atom_id res chain seq x y z
N VAL A 1 -3.86 5.19 -22.09
CA VAL A 1 -3.66 5.53 -20.68
C VAL A 1 -2.21 5.19 -20.28
N GLY A 2 -1.79 3.95 -20.33
CA GLY A 2 -0.44 3.59 -19.93
C GLY A 2 0.00 2.20 -20.37
N LYS A 3 1.30 1.92 -20.19
CA LYS A 3 1.96 0.62 -20.46
C LYS A 3 2.84 0.28 -19.27
N HIS A 4 2.84 -0.96 -18.86
CA HIS A 4 3.74 -1.52 -17.85
C HIS A 4 4.43 -2.76 -18.41
N GLU A 5 5.68 -2.97 -18.03
CA GLU A 5 6.46 -4.16 -18.40
C GLU A 5 6.98 -4.85 -17.13
N GLY A 6 6.90 -6.16 -17.13
CA GLY A 6 7.26 -7.01 -15.99
C GLY A 6 6.04 -7.54 -15.25
N GLY A 7 6.17 -8.73 -14.67
CA GLY A 7 5.07 -9.46 -14.02
C GLY A 7 5.11 -9.43 -12.49
N TYR A 8 6.07 -8.75 -11.86
CA TYR A 8 6.31 -8.85 -10.41
C TYR A 8 6.28 -7.51 -9.68
N THR A 9 6.19 -6.41 -10.39
CA THR A 9 6.11 -5.07 -9.80
C THR A 9 4.69 -4.50 -9.94
N PRO A 10 4.17 -3.84 -8.91
CA PRO A 10 2.89 -3.13 -9.02
C PRO A 10 3.00 -1.93 -9.96
N PHE A 11 1.89 -1.53 -10.53
CA PHE A 11 1.79 -0.33 -11.34
C PHE A 11 0.47 0.39 -11.09
N CYS A 12 0.49 1.69 -11.30
CA CYS A 12 -0.66 2.57 -11.17
C CYS A 12 -0.67 3.57 -12.33
N PHE A 13 -1.84 3.91 -12.82
CA PHE A 13 -2.03 4.94 -13.84
C PHE A 13 -3.12 5.90 -13.40
N ASP A 14 -2.85 7.19 -13.47
CA ASP A 14 -3.87 8.20 -13.41
C ASP A 14 -4.68 8.15 -14.71
N ILE A 15 -5.98 7.98 -14.58
CA ILE A 15 -6.90 7.91 -15.72
C ILE A 15 -7.87 9.09 -15.76
N THR A 16 -7.69 10.08 -14.91
CA THR A 16 -8.60 11.22 -14.72
C THR A 16 -8.95 11.88 -16.04
N ASP A 17 -7.94 12.21 -16.85
CA ASP A 17 -8.13 12.88 -18.15
C ASP A 17 -8.77 11.99 -19.22
N ALA A 18 -8.79 10.68 -19.02
CA ALA A 18 -9.40 9.72 -19.95
C ALA A 18 -10.86 9.42 -19.61
N LEU A 19 -11.34 9.83 -18.44
CA LEU A 19 -12.71 9.58 -18.01
C LEU A 19 -13.70 10.51 -18.69
N GLN A 20 -14.86 9.97 -19.01
CA GLN A 20 -16.00 10.69 -19.57
C GLN A 20 -17.18 10.66 -18.60
N LYS A 21 -18.05 11.64 -18.70
CA LYS A 21 -19.31 11.65 -17.93
C LYS A 21 -20.19 10.47 -18.35
N GLY A 22 -20.60 9.67 -17.38
CA GLY A 22 -21.44 8.49 -17.58
C GLY A 22 -20.64 7.19 -17.62
N SER A 23 -20.96 6.30 -18.53
CA SER A 23 -20.32 4.97 -18.60
C SER A 23 -18.97 5.03 -19.29
N ASN A 24 -17.98 4.41 -18.66
CA ASN A 24 -16.62 4.27 -19.19
C ASN A 24 -16.29 2.79 -19.39
N LYS A 25 -15.53 2.48 -20.43
CA LYS A 25 -15.04 1.14 -20.72
C LYS A 25 -13.52 1.09 -20.53
N LEU A 26 -13.07 0.31 -19.56
CA LEU A 26 -11.65 0.01 -19.37
C LEU A 26 -11.29 -1.25 -20.15
N THR A 27 -10.25 -1.19 -20.98
CA THR A 27 -9.70 -2.34 -21.68
C THR A 27 -8.26 -2.55 -21.22
N VAL A 28 -7.96 -3.73 -20.70
CA VAL A 28 -6.62 -4.16 -20.33
C VAL A 28 -6.18 -5.23 -21.30
N ARG A 29 -5.01 -5.04 -21.93
CA ARG A 29 -4.38 -6.02 -22.80
C ARG A 29 -3.12 -6.53 -22.12
N VAL A 30 -3.03 -7.84 -21.93
CA VAL A 30 -1.82 -8.52 -21.43
C VAL A 30 -1.20 -9.31 -22.58
N TRP A 31 0.12 -9.18 -22.72
CA TRP A 31 0.91 -10.00 -23.61
C TRP A 31 1.94 -10.77 -22.78
N ASP A 32 1.88 -12.09 -22.86
CA ASP A 32 2.75 -13.00 -22.14
C ASP A 32 3.19 -14.13 -23.09
N PRO A 33 4.44 -14.14 -23.53
CA PRO A 33 4.95 -15.17 -24.44
C PRO A 33 5.33 -16.46 -23.72
N THR A 34 4.98 -16.63 -22.44
CA THR A 34 5.28 -17.79 -21.59
C THR A 34 6.78 -18.04 -21.52
N ASN A 35 7.31 -19.08 -22.19
CA ASN A 35 8.72 -19.44 -22.20
C ASN A 35 9.42 -19.06 -23.52
N ASN A 36 8.84 -18.20 -24.33
CA ASN A 36 9.43 -17.65 -25.55
C ASN A 36 9.96 -16.24 -25.29
N GLY A 37 11.21 -16.11 -24.85
CA GLY A 37 11.83 -14.80 -24.62
C GLY A 37 12.72 -14.76 -23.38
N PRO A 38 13.28 -13.61 -23.03
CA PRO A 38 14.22 -13.46 -21.93
C PRO A 38 13.58 -13.20 -20.56
N GLN A 39 12.24 -13.09 -20.49
CA GLN A 39 11.52 -12.82 -19.25
C GLN A 39 11.57 -14.01 -18.29
N PRO A 40 11.41 -13.80 -16.98
CA PRO A 40 11.24 -14.89 -16.02
C PRO A 40 10.02 -15.75 -16.36
N VAL A 41 10.20 -17.06 -16.42
CA VAL A 41 9.14 -18.00 -16.84
C VAL A 41 8.62 -18.88 -15.70
N GLY A 42 9.34 -18.94 -14.58
CA GLY A 42 9.00 -19.88 -13.48
C GLY A 42 9.00 -21.33 -13.97
N LYS A 43 7.97 -22.08 -13.60
CA LYS A 43 7.76 -23.46 -14.06
C LYS A 43 6.70 -23.58 -15.15
N GLN A 44 6.35 -22.49 -15.82
CA GLN A 44 5.35 -22.48 -16.89
C GLN A 44 5.99 -22.77 -18.24
N ALA A 45 5.34 -23.57 -19.05
CA ALA A 45 5.82 -23.91 -20.39
C ALA A 45 4.68 -24.09 -21.38
N ASN A 46 4.92 -23.73 -22.66
CA ASN A 46 3.95 -23.93 -23.74
C ASN A 46 3.66 -25.42 -24.00
N ARG A 47 4.60 -26.28 -23.65
CA ARG A 47 4.44 -27.75 -23.72
C ARG A 47 4.87 -28.34 -22.38
N PRO A 48 4.00 -28.31 -21.37
CA PRO A 48 4.34 -28.76 -20.02
C PRO A 48 4.56 -30.27 -19.98
N GLN A 49 5.65 -30.69 -19.33
CA GLN A 49 5.99 -32.09 -19.08
C GLN A 49 6.73 -32.21 -17.74
N GLY A 50 6.58 -33.32 -17.05
CA GLY A 50 7.25 -33.59 -15.77
C GLY A 50 6.88 -32.55 -14.72
N ILE A 51 7.87 -31.77 -14.26
CA ILE A 51 7.69 -30.72 -13.23
C ILE A 51 7.16 -29.36 -13.74
N TRP A 52 6.93 -29.25 -15.05
CA TRP A 52 6.46 -28.00 -15.66
C TRP A 52 4.94 -27.90 -15.62
N TYR A 53 4.45 -26.68 -15.45
CA TYR A 53 3.03 -26.37 -15.37
C TYR A 53 2.50 -25.78 -16.68
N THR A 54 1.19 -25.96 -16.88
CA THR A 54 0.47 -25.27 -17.93
C THR A 54 0.63 -23.74 -17.76
N ALA A 55 0.89 -23.07 -18.87
CA ALA A 55 1.00 -21.63 -18.91
C ALA A 55 -0.33 -20.95 -18.59
N VAL A 56 -0.28 -19.90 -17.81
CA VAL A 56 -1.39 -18.98 -17.53
C VAL A 56 -0.92 -17.54 -17.78
N SER A 57 -1.79 -16.73 -18.36
CA SER A 57 -1.51 -15.33 -18.66
C SER A 57 -2.57 -14.42 -18.04
N GLY A 58 -2.18 -13.23 -17.70
CA GLY A 58 -3.09 -12.23 -17.13
C GLY A 58 -2.49 -11.52 -15.92
N ILE A 59 -3.25 -10.59 -15.37
CA ILE A 59 -2.90 -9.92 -14.12
C ILE A 59 -3.26 -10.85 -12.96
N TRP A 60 -2.28 -11.24 -12.16
CA TRP A 60 -2.43 -12.23 -11.08
C TRP A 60 -2.69 -11.61 -9.70
N GLN A 61 -2.62 -10.27 -9.59
CA GLN A 61 -2.94 -9.53 -8.38
C GLN A 61 -4.23 -8.72 -8.58
N THR A 62 -4.77 -8.20 -7.50
CA THR A 62 -5.98 -7.39 -7.50
C THR A 62 -5.83 -6.15 -8.40
N VAL A 63 -6.86 -5.89 -9.20
CA VAL A 63 -7.03 -4.65 -9.96
C VAL A 63 -8.17 -3.87 -9.33
N TRP A 64 -7.92 -2.61 -8.99
CA TRP A 64 -8.95 -1.73 -8.44
C TRP A 64 -8.84 -0.33 -9.04
N LEU A 65 -9.89 0.44 -8.85
CA LEU A 65 -9.98 1.85 -9.19
C LEU A 65 -10.30 2.61 -7.92
N GLU A 66 -9.58 3.67 -7.66
CA GLU A 66 -9.71 4.47 -6.46
C GLU A 66 -9.81 5.94 -6.81
N PRO A 67 -10.91 6.64 -6.44
CA PRO A 67 -10.97 8.08 -6.52
C PRO A 67 -10.20 8.68 -5.34
N VAL A 68 -9.20 9.49 -5.63
CA VAL A 68 -8.38 10.15 -4.63
C VAL A 68 -8.41 11.65 -4.81
N ASN A 69 -8.18 12.40 -3.73
CA ASN A 69 -7.92 13.82 -3.81
C ASN A 69 -6.56 14.06 -4.48
N GLU A 70 -6.36 15.21 -5.11
CA GLU A 70 -5.05 15.62 -5.62
C GLU A 70 -3.97 15.51 -4.53
N ASN A 71 -4.30 15.94 -3.30
CA ASN A 71 -3.44 15.76 -2.14
C ASN A 71 -3.88 14.53 -1.34
N HIS A 72 -3.32 13.37 -1.66
CA HIS A 72 -3.61 12.08 -1.05
C HIS A 72 -2.36 11.34 -0.59
N ILE A 73 -2.52 10.30 0.21
CA ILE A 73 -1.46 9.39 0.68
C ILE A 73 -1.22 8.35 -0.40
N ALA A 74 -0.15 8.51 -1.19
CA ALA A 74 0.18 7.57 -2.26
C ALA A 74 0.87 6.29 -1.75
N SER A 75 1.61 6.38 -0.67
CA SER A 75 2.23 5.22 -0.04
C SER A 75 2.59 5.48 1.41
N MET A 76 2.67 4.40 2.19
CA MET A 76 3.12 4.44 3.58
C MET A 76 4.15 3.35 3.84
N LYS A 77 5.13 3.67 4.67
CA LYS A 77 6.05 2.70 5.27
C LYS A 77 5.86 2.73 6.78
N ILE A 78 5.51 1.57 7.35
CA ILE A 78 5.31 1.39 8.77
C ILE A 78 6.45 0.51 9.29
N THR A 79 7.24 1.03 10.22
CA THR A 79 8.39 0.34 10.81
C THR A 79 8.16 0.15 12.30
N PRO A 80 7.96 -1.10 12.77
CA PRO A 80 7.86 -1.39 14.19
C PRO A 80 9.26 -1.41 14.83
N ASP A 81 9.33 -0.91 16.04
CA ASP A 81 10.50 -0.97 16.94
C ASP A 81 10.04 -1.53 18.28
N ILE A 82 10.23 -2.84 18.49
CA ILE A 82 9.77 -3.52 19.71
C ILE A 82 10.64 -3.19 20.93
N ASP A 83 11.88 -2.76 20.72
CA ASP A 83 12.78 -2.40 21.82
C ASP A 83 12.37 -1.06 22.45
N LEU A 84 11.72 -0.19 21.67
CA LEU A 84 11.20 1.10 22.11
C LEU A 84 9.66 1.14 22.19
N ASN A 85 8.97 0.03 21.96
CA ASN A 85 7.51 -0.05 21.88
C ASN A 85 6.93 1.00 20.92
N ARG A 86 7.56 1.22 19.77
CA ARG A 86 7.30 2.33 18.89
C ARG A 86 6.93 1.88 17.48
N LEU A 87 6.00 2.59 16.86
CA LEU A 87 5.72 2.54 15.43
C LEU A 87 6.21 3.84 14.79
N ARG A 88 7.03 3.72 13.75
CA ARG A 88 7.42 4.82 12.90
C ARG A 88 6.65 4.74 11.59
N ILE A 89 5.95 5.81 11.25
CA ILE A 89 5.11 5.91 10.05
C ILE A 89 5.68 7.01 9.15
N GLU A 90 6.05 6.62 7.95
CA GLU A 90 6.53 7.49 6.88
C GLU A 90 5.51 7.44 5.74
N ALA A 91 5.03 8.57 5.25
CA ALA A 91 4.09 8.64 4.14
C ALA A 91 4.65 9.48 2.98
N ARG A 92 4.18 9.18 1.77
CA ARG A 92 4.43 9.99 0.58
C ARG A 92 3.10 10.42 0.00
N THR A 93 3.01 11.65 -0.47
CA THR A 93 1.84 12.17 -1.17
C THR A 93 1.91 11.89 -2.67
N GLY A 94 0.78 11.93 -3.35
CA GLY A 94 0.68 11.59 -4.79
C GLY A 94 1.57 12.44 -5.69
N GLU A 95 1.76 13.71 -5.37
CA GLU A 95 2.64 14.62 -6.13
C GLU A 95 4.11 14.57 -5.70
N GLY A 96 4.44 13.73 -4.71
CA GLY A 96 5.81 13.58 -4.19
C GLY A 96 6.27 14.73 -3.27
N GLU A 97 5.61 15.88 -3.29
CA GLU A 97 5.91 17.03 -2.44
C GLU A 97 4.78 17.34 -1.46
N TRP A 98 5.15 17.62 -0.23
CA TRP A 98 4.19 18.00 0.81
C TRP A 98 3.74 19.43 0.63
N LYS A 99 2.46 19.65 0.33
CA LYS A 99 1.87 20.99 0.23
C LYS A 99 1.96 21.73 1.56
N LYS A 100 2.06 23.06 1.49
CA LYS A 100 2.07 23.90 2.70
C LYS A 100 0.79 23.69 3.50
N GLY A 101 0.94 23.60 4.82
CA GLY A 101 -0.19 23.38 5.74
C GLY A 101 -0.62 21.90 5.85
N CYS A 102 0.09 20.97 5.22
CA CYS A 102 -0.18 19.55 5.38
C CYS A 102 0.31 19.02 6.72
N ARG A 103 -0.51 18.17 7.31
CA ARG A 103 -0.26 17.42 8.55
C ARG A 103 -0.73 15.98 8.37
N LEU A 104 0.10 15.04 8.76
CA LEU A 104 -0.26 13.64 8.88
C LEU A 104 -0.62 13.33 10.32
N GLU A 105 -1.73 12.66 10.54
CA GLU A 105 -2.16 12.18 11.86
C GLU A 105 -2.32 10.67 11.79
N ALA A 106 -1.91 9.96 12.84
CA ALA A 106 -2.09 8.52 12.92
C ALA A 106 -2.59 8.10 14.31
N GLU A 107 -3.50 7.15 14.31
CA GLU A 107 -4.11 6.54 15.49
C GLU A 107 -3.85 5.04 15.47
N VAL A 108 -3.49 4.48 16.62
CA VAL A 108 -3.19 3.06 16.82
C VAL A 108 -4.27 2.46 17.70
N TYR A 109 -4.88 1.38 17.26
CA TYR A 109 -5.96 0.70 17.96
C TYR A 109 -5.61 -0.74 18.31
N ASP A 110 -5.94 -1.14 19.53
CA ASP A 110 -5.94 -2.52 20.00
C ASP A 110 -7.40 -3.01 20.10
N ASN A 111 -7.80 -3.92 19.21
CA ASN A 111 -9.17 -4.46 19.17
C ASN A 111 -10.25 -3.36 19.24
N GLY A 112 -10.07 -2.29 18.47
CA GLY A 112 -11.01 -1.17 18.39
C GLY A 112 -10.87 -0.11 19.49
N LYS A 113 -9.99 -0.31 20.49
CA LYS A 113 -9.67 0.69 21.50
C LYS A 113 -8.47 1.51 21.06
N LEU A 114 -8.61 2.84 21.03
CA LEU A 114 -7.49 3.75 20.79
C LEU A 114 -6.46 3.61 21.92
N VAL A 115 -5.21 3.28 21.58
CA VAL A 115 -4.14 3.07 22.55
C VAL A 115 -3.00 4.10 22.40
N ALA A 116 -2.80 4.63 21.22
CA ALA A 116 -1.79 5.66 20.97
C ALA A 116 -2.16 6.50 19.74
N SER A 117 -1.59 7.70 19.65
CA SER A 117 -1.73 8.56 18.47
C SER A 117 -0.50 9.45 18.32
N GLY A 118 -0.29 9.95 17.12
CA GLY A 118 0.78 10.87 16.81
C GLY A 118 0.48 11.69 15.57
N ALA A 119 1.29 12.71 15.33
CA ALA A 119 1.18 13.55 14.16
C ALA A 119 2.51 14.14 13.76
N ALA A 120 2.67 14.43 12.48
CA ALA A 120 3.83 15.10 11.91
C ALA A 120 3.41 16.08 10.82
N ILE A 121 4.28 17.02 10.50
CA ILE A 121 4.08 18.04 9.46
C ILE A 121 5.14 17.88 8.37
N ARG A 122 4.82 18.35 7.17
CA ARG A 122 5.77 18.48 6.05
C ARG A 122 6.56 17.22 5.70
N GLY A 123 5.92 16.05 5.77
CA GLY A 123 6.58 14.79 5.38
C GLY A 123 7.55 14.22 6.42
N GLU A 124 7.60 14.78 7.60
CA GLU A 124 8.28 14.17 8.72
C GLU A 124 7.62 12.84 9.09
N ALA A 125 8.41 11.91 9.61
CA ALA A 125 7.87 10.66 10.11
C ALA A 125 7.12 10.88 11.42
N ILE A 126 6.04 10.12 11.63
CA ILE A 126 5.37 10.04 12.92
C ILE A 126 6.02 8.91 13.73
N ASP A 127 6.53 9.23 14.90
CA ASP A 127 6.97 8.23 15.88
C ASP A 127 5.90 8.12 16.97
N ILE A 128 5.26 6.95 17.10
CA ILE A 128 4.20 6.68 18.07
C ILE A 128 4.65 5.60 19.04
N THR A 129 4.79 5.95 20.31
CA THR A 129 5.04 4.97 21.38
C THR A 129 3.73 4.37 21.85
N ILE A 130 3.61 3.05 21.83
CA ILE A 130 2.47 2.31 22.37
C ILE A 130 2.71 2.13 23.88
N PRO A 131 1.85 2.64 24.75
CA PRO A 131 2.06 2.56 26.20
C PRO A 131 1.82 1.16 26.74
N GLY A 132 2.53 0.81 27.79
CA GLY A 132 2.38 -0.46 28.49
C GLY A 132 3.03 -1.64 27.80
N GLU A 133 2.52 -2.83 28.05
CA GLU A 133 3.00 -4.06 27.44
C GLU A 133 2.44 -4.18 26.00
N VAL A 134 3.36 -4.31 25.05
CA VAL A 134 3.00 -4.40 23.62
C VAL A 134 2.69 -5.84 23.25
N LYS A 135 1.59 -6.05 22.54
CA LYS A 135 1.26 -7.36 21.98
C LYS A 135 2.14 -7.64 20.75
N LEU A 136 3.00 -8.63 20.88
CA LEU A 136 3.87 -9.04 19.79
C LEU A 136 3.14 -9.96 18.81
N TRP A 137 3.55 -9.88 17.56
CA TRP A 137 3.10 -10.78 16.51
C TRP A 137 3.99 -12.02 16.44
N SER A 138 3.40 -13.20 16.38
CA SER A 138 4.04 -14.44 16.00
C SER A 138 3.07 -15.29 15.17
N PRO A 139 3.53 -16.36 14.47
CA PRO A 139 2.62 -17.28 13.78
C PRO A 139 1.55 -17.87 14.69
N ASP A 140 1.89 -18.13 15.96
CA ASP A 140 0.97 -18.70 16.95
C ASP A 140 0.01 -17.64 17.55
N THR A 141 0.45 -16.38 17.58
CA THR A 141 -0.33 -15.23 18.06
C THR A 141 -0.23 -14.07 17.06
N PRO A 142 -0.94 -14.14 15.92
CA PRO A 142 -0.80 -13.18 14.82
C PRO A 142 -1.54 -11.87 15.10
N PHE A 143 -1.18 -11.20 16.19
CA PHE A 143 -1.85 -9.97 16.61
C PHE A 143 -1.43 -8.78 15.72
N LEU A 144 -2.43 -8.02 15.27
CA LEU A 144 -2.25 -6.80 14.48
C LEU A 144 -2.92 -5.62 15.17
N TYR A 145 -2.16 -4.54 15.33
CA TYR A 145 -2.74 -3.23 15.66
C TYR A 145 -3.39 -2.64 14.42
N THR A 146 -4.61 -2.13 14.55
CA THR A 146 -5.24 -1.35 13.47
C THR A 146 -4.71 0.08 13.50
N LEU A 147 -4.43 0.63 12.35
CA LEU A 147 -3.98 1.99 12.17
C LEU A 147 -5.02 2.78 11.36
N LYS A 148 -5.26 4.03 11.76
CA LYS A 148 -5.97 5.01 10.95
C LYS A 148 -5.05 6.18 10.70
N VAL A 149 -4.76 6.44 9.45
CA VAL A 149 -3.85 7.52 9.05
C VAL A 149 -4.63 8.53 8.22
N ARG A 150 -4.56 9.81 8.61
CA ARG A 150 -5.27 10.90 7.96
C ARG A 150 -4.32 11.95 7.48
N LEU A 151 -4.51 12.39 6.26
CA LEU A 151 -3.83 13.56 5.71
C LEU A 151 -4.78 14.75 5.80
N LYS A 152 -4.31 15.82 6.42
CA LYS A 152 -5.04 17.07 6.53
C LYS A 152 -4.27 18.21 5.88
N GLN A 153 -4.97 19.12 5.26
CA GLN A 153 -4.43 20.38 4.76
C GLN A 153 -5.25 21.54 5.33
N ASN A 154 -4.59 22.46 6.04
CA ASN A 154 -5.26 23.58 6.72
C ASN A 154 -6.48 23.14 7.54
N SER A 155 -6.35 22.08 8.32
CA SER A 155 -7.38 21.43 9.16
C SER A 155 -8.50 20.69 8.40
N THR A 156 -8.50 20.68 7.07
CA THR A 156 -9.44 19.90 6.27
C THR A 156 -8.81 18.53 5.97
N GLU A 157 -9.52 17.45 6.25
CA GLU A 157 -9.12 16.11 5.85
C GLU A 157 -9.21 15.98 4.33
N THR A 158 -8.09 15.64 3.71
CA THR A 158 -8.00 15.45 2.26
C THR A 158 -7.90 13.97 1.88
N ASP A 159 -7.45 13.13 2.82
CA ASP A 159 -7.38 11.69 2.63
C ASP A 159 -7.33 10.93 3.97
N ALA A 160 -7.84 9.70 3.96
CA ALA A 160 -7.80 8.79 5.10
C ALA A 160 -7.57 7.36 4.64
N VAL A 161 -6.63 6.68 5.30
CA VAL A 161 -6.24 5.31 4.97
C VAL A 161 -6.31 4.46 6.24
N ASP A 162 -7.03 3.34 6.17
CA ASP A 162 -6.99 2.29 7.17
C ASP A 162 -5.86 1.31 6.84
N SER A 163 -5.07 0.95 7.85
CA SER A 163 -3.93 0.06 7.72
C SER A 163 -3.75 -0.79 8.98
N TYR A 164 -2.68 -1.54 9.07
CA TYR A 164 -2.34 -2.33 10.25
C TYR A 164 -0.83 -2.38 10.48
N ALA A 165 -0.43 -2.74 11.70
CA ALA A 165 0.96 -2.97 12.07
C ALA A 165 1.09 -4.20 12.95
N ALA A 166 2.14 -4.98 12.70
CA ALA A 166 2.60 -6.07 13.55
C ALA A 166 3.82 -5.62 14.35
N MET A 167 3.80 -5.77 15.66
CA MET A 167 4.98 -5.54 16.51
C MET A 167 5.84 -6.80 16.48
N ARG A 168 6.85 -6.80 15.63
CA ARG A 168 7.74 -7.95 15.37
C ARG A 168 9.15 -7.49 15.03
N LYS A 169 10.12 -8.31 15.43
CA LYS A 169 11.56 -8.17 15.10
C LYS A 169 12.06 -9.50 14.54
N PHE A 170 12.92 -9.45 13.53
CA PHE A 170 13.65 -10.59 12.96
C PHE A 170 15.11 -10.56 13.39
#